data_a08b47c7cbbc9512c6db8e5517a04a95
#
_entry.id   a08b47c7cbbc9512c6db8e5517a04a95
#
_cell.length_a   1.000
_cell.length_b   1.000
_cell.length_c   1.000
_cell.angle_alpha   90.00
_cell.angle_beta   90.00
_cell.angle_gamma   90.00
#
_symmetry.space_group_name_H-M   'P 1'
#
loop_
_entity.id
_entity.type
_entity.pdbx_description
1 polymer ?
#
loop_
_entity_poly.entity_id
_entity_poly.type
_entity_poly.pdbx_seq_one_letter_code
_entity_poly.pdbx_strand_id
1 'polypeptide(L)'
;MGGKIDMEHNEGINKGQITLYALSTCVWCKKTKSLLEDLGVAYDYVYVDNLFGDARDKALEEIKRWNPRCSFPSLVIDNSRCIVGFDEKKIREAIG
;
A
#
# COMPACT_ATOMS: atom_id res chain seq x y z
N MET A 1 -1.28 -9.05 -22.40
CA MET A 1 -1.09 -9.36 -21.02
C MET A 1 -1.30 -8.16 -20.16
N GLY A 2 -2.33 -8.17 -19.41
CA GLY A 2 -2.65 -7.09 -18.53
C GLY A 2 -1.46 -6.79 -17.64
N GLY A 3 -0.93 -5.60 -17.72
CA GLY A 3 0.26 -5.24 -17.01
C GLY A 3 0.16 -5.45 -15.53
N LYS A 4 1.12 -6.12 -14.99
CA LYS A 4 1.37 -6.07 -13.57
C LYS A 4 1.90 -4.69 -13.26
N ILE A 5 1.44 -4.13 -12.15
CA ILE A 5 2.03 -2.91 -11.63
C ILE A 5 3.38 -3.31 -11.04
N ASP A 6 4.45 -2.66 -11.49
CA ASP A 6 5.77 -2.89 -10.90
C ASP A 6 5.81 -2.24 -9.52
N MET A 7 5.92 -3.07 -8.51
CA MET A 7 5.98 -2.61 -7.13
C MET A 7 7.37 -2.87 -6.55
N GLU A 8 7.79 -1.97 -5.68
CA GLU A 8 8.98 -2.19 -4.89
C GLU A 8 8.65 -3.16 -3.76
N HIS A 9 9.58 -4.07 -3.48
CA HIS A 9 9.40 -5.05 -2.42
C HIS A 9 10.37 -4.76 -1.29
N ASN A 10 9.84 -4.72 -0.06
CA ASN A 10 10.64 -4.57 1.13
C ASN A 10 10.68 -5.90 1.87
N GLU A 11 11.88 -6.46 2.05
CA GLU A 11 12.07 -7.73 2.72
C GLU A 11 11.73 -7.64 4.21
N GLY A 12 11.25 -8.75 4.75
CA GLY A 12 10.93 -8.83 6.17
C GLY A 12 10.20 -10.11 6.50
N ILE A 13 9.58 -10.13 7.66
CA ILE A 13 8.80 -11.28 8.12
C ILE A 13 7.51 -11.35 7.31
N ASN A 14 7.20 -12.53 6.79
CA ASN A 14 5.97 -12.74 6.03
C ASN A 14 4.76 -12.81 6.97
N LYS A 15 3.97 -11.74 6.99
CA LYS A 15 2.72 -11.65 7.76
C LYS A 15 1.52 -11.63 6.83
N GLY A 16 1.66 -12.20 5.63
CA GLY A 16 0.64 -12.20 4.61
C GLY A 16 0.99 -11.24 3.48
N GLN A 17 0.07 -11.07 2.55
CA GLN A 17 0.26 -10.18 1.41
C GLN A 17 -0.08 -8.75 1.85
N ILE A 18 0.93 -7.90 1.94
CA ILE A 18 0.76 -6.51 2.36
C ILE A 18 1.16 -5.61 1.20
N THR A 19 0.24 -4.75 0.76
CA THR A 19 0.48 -3.85 -0.37
C THR A 19 0.14 -2.43 0.04
N LEU A 20 1.11 -1.52 -0.11
CA LEU A 20 0.93 -0.10 0.21
C LEU A 20 0.85 0.73 -1.07
N TYR A 21 -0.26 1.39 -1.26
CA TYR A 21 -0.42 2.40 -2.32
C TYR A 21 -0.19 3.77 -1.71
N ALA A 22 0.80 4.48 -2.21
CA ALA A 22 1.26 5.72 -1.61
C ALA A 22 1.49 6.81 -2.66
N LEU A 23 1.71 8.02 -2.18
CA LEU A 23 2.19 9.14 -3.01
C LEU A 23 3.58 9.52 -2.50
N SER A 24 4.47 9.86 -3.42
CA SER A 24 5.87 10.14 -3.07
C SER A 24 6.03 11.38 -2.17
N THR A 25 5.07 12.30 -2.23
CA THR A 25 5.11 13.54 -1.45
C THR A 25 4.22 13.50 -0.21
N CYS A 26 3.61 12.37 0.08
CA CYS A 26 2.64 12.23 1.16
C CYS A 26 3.33 11.93 2.49
N VAL A 27 3.18 12.82 3.47
CA VAL A 27 3.79 12.63 4.80
C VAL A 27 3.21 11.41 5.51
N TRP A 28 1.88 11.23 5.44
CA TRP A 28 1.21 10.11 6.10
C TRP A 28 1.58 8.77 5.46
N CYS A 29 1.83 8.78 4.14
CA CYS A 29 2.32 7.60 3.45
C CYS A 29 3.71 7.22 3.93
N LYS A 30 4.57 8.20 4.14
CA LYS A 30 5.92 7.98 4.68
C LYS A 30 5.86 7.41 6.09
N LYS A 31 4.94 7.91 6.91
CA LYS A 31 4.74 7.40 8.28
C LYS A 31 4.26 5.96 8.26
N THR A 32 3.36 5.63 7.34
CA THR A 32 2.87 4.25 7.19
C THR A 32 4.02 3.32 6.79
N LYS A 33 4.83 3.75 5.83
CA LYS A 33 5.98 2.98 5.38
C LYS A 33 6.97 2.75 6.54
N SER A 34 7.27 3.79 7.30
CA SER A 34 8.16 3.70 8.45
C SER A 34 7.63 2.71 9.50
N LEU A 35 6.33 2.73 9.74
CA LEU A 35 5.71 1.80 10.70
C LEU A 35 5.86 0.36 10.23
N LEU A 36 5.63 0.10 8.94
CA LEU A 36 5.79 -1.26 8.40
C LEU A 36 7.25 -1.73 8.53
N GLU A 37 8.20 -0.85 8.32
CA GLU A 37 9.61 -1.16 8.49
C GLU A 37 9.95 -1.41 9.96
N ASP A 38 9.40 -0.62 10.87
CA ASP A 38 9.60 -0.81 12.31
C ASP A 38 9.02 -2.14 12.78
N LEU A 39 7.91 -2.57 12.18
CA LEU A 39 7.31 -3.87 12.49
C LEU A 39 8.10 -5.03 11.89
N GLY A 40 9.03 -4.75 11.00
CA GLY A 40 9.89 -5.76 10.40
C GLY A 40 9.19 -6.70 9.44
N VAL A 41 8.07 -6.28 8.86
CA VAL A 41 7.27 -7.14 7.96
C VAL A 41 7.64 -6.92 6.50
N ALA A 42 7.50 -7.99 5.71
CA ALA A 42 7.64 -7.89 4.26
C ALA A 42 6.40 -7.22 3.68
N TYR A 43 6.58 -6.30 2.74
CA TYR A 43 5.47 -5.64 2.07
C TYR A 43 5.90 -5.14 0.70
N ASP A 44 4.92 -4.94 -0.17
CA ASP A 44 5.14 -4.31 -1.46
C ASP A 44 4.58 -2.89 -1.41
N TYR A 45 5.20 -1.97 -2.13
CA TYR A 45 4.69 -0.61 -2.19
C TYR A 45 4.89 -0.01 -3.58
N VAL A 46 4.07 0.97 -3.90
CA VAL A 46 4.18 1.71 -5.15
C VAL A 46 3.76 3.17 -4.90
N TYR A 47 4.51 4.08 -5.51
CA TYR A 47 4.14 5.49 -5.53
C TYR A 47 3.31 5.73 -6.79
N VAL A 48 2.02 5.87 -6.60
CA VAL A 48 1.06 5.98 -7.71
C VAL A 48 1.32 7.21 -8.57
N ASP A 49 1.79 8.29 -7.98
CA ASP A 49 2.14 9.51 -8.70
C ASP A 49 3.36 9.34 -9.62
N ASN A 50 4.13 8.28 -9.44
CA ASN A 50 5.26 7.96 -10.32
C ASN A 50 4.89 7.01 -11.46
N LEU A 51 3.65 6.57 -11.51
CA LEU A 51 3.17 5.68 -12.56
C LEU A 51 2.59 6.47 -13.73
N PHE A 52 2.64 5.88 -14.90
CA PHE A 52 2.14 6.49 -16.14
C PHE A 52 1.25 5.51 -16.90
N GLY A 53 0.30 6.06 -17.67
CA GLY A 53 -0.52 5.29 -18.60
C GLY A 53 -1.28 4.17 -17.94
N ASP A 54 -1.23 2.99 -18.53
CA ASP A 54 -1.99 1.82 -18.07
C ASP A 54 -1.64 1.39 -16.66
N ALA A 55 -0.38 1.50 -16.28
CA ALA A 55 0.05 1.13 -14.92
C ALA A 55 -0.64 2.01 -13.88
N ARG A 56 -0.74 3.31 -14.16
CA ARG A 56 -1.43 4.24 -13.27
C ARG A 56 -2.91 3.93 -13.20
N ASP A 57 -3.54 3.69 -14.36
CA ASP A 57 -4.97 3.39 -14.42
C ASP A 57 -5.29 2.12 -13.63
N LYS A 58 -4.47 1.09 -13.76
CA LYS A 58 -4.66 -0.16 -13.02
C LYS A 58 -4.49 0.02 -11.53
N ALA A 59 -3.50 0.81 -11.11
CA ALA A 59 -3.30 1.10 -9.69
C ALA A 59 -4.52 1.82 -9.12
N LEU A 60 -5.04 2.81 -9.83
CA LEU A 60 -6.21 3.55 -9.41
C LEU A 60 -7.45 2.66 -9.33
N GLU A 61 -7.62 1.75 -10.28
CA GLU A 61 -8.73 0.79 -10.25
C GLU A 61 -8.65 -0.12 -9.02
N GLU A 62 -7.47 -0.63 -8.72
CA GLU A 62 -7.26 -1.46 -7.53
C GLU A 62 -7.57 -0.71 -6.26
N ILE A 63 -7.08 0.53 -6.16
CA ILE A 63 -7.32 1.36 -4.98
C ILE A 63 -8.82 1.60 -4.81
N LYS A 64 -9.52 1.91 -5.90
CA LYS A 64 -10.96 2.20 -5.85
C LYS A 64 -11.81 1.00 -5.45
N ARG A 65 -11.34 -0.21 -5.69
CA ARG A 65 -12.02 -1.42 -5.22
C ARG A 65 -12.11 -1.45 -3.69
N TRP A 66 -11.08 -0.95 -3.02
CA TRP A 66 -10.96 -0.95 -1.57
C TRP A 66 -11.35 0.38 -0.95
N ASN A 67 -11.09 1.47 -1.66
CA ASN A 67 -11.28 2.83 -1.20
C ASN A 67 -11.83 3.67 -2.34
N PRO A 68 -13.17 3.78 -2.46
CA PRO A 68 -13.79 4.53 -3.57
C PRO A 68 -13.35 5.99 -3.66
N ARG A 69 -12.92 6.58 -2.54
CA ARG A 69 -12.41 7.96 -2.53
C ARG A 69 -11.01 8.07 -3.10
N CYS A 70 -10.34 6.93 -3.27
CA CYS A 70 -8.98 6.88 -3.82
C CYS A 70 -8.01 7.81 -3.09
N SER A 71 -8.07 7.78 -1.76
CA SER A 71 -7.17 8.57 -0.91
C SER A 71 -5.94 7.77 -0.51
N PHE A 72 -4.92 8.44 0.00
CA PHE A 72 -3.65 7.84 0.35
C PHE A 72 -3.26 8.17 1.79
N PRO A 73 -2.52 7.27 2.45
CA PRO A 73 -2.14 5.93 2.01
C PRO A 73 -3.32 4.96 1.99
N SER A 74 -3.25 3.95 1.13
CA SER A 74 -4.18 2.83 1.14
C SER A 74 -3.37 1.55 1.32
N LEU A 75 -3.61 0.84 2.43
CA LEU A 75 -2.87 -0.36 2.79
C LEU A 75 -3.79 -1.57 2.66
N VAL A 76 -3.51 -2.44 1.72
CA VAL A 76 -4.30 -3.64 1.47
C VAL A 76 -3.60 -4.84 2.09
N ILE A 77 -4.34 -5.61 2.89
CA ILE A 77 -3.79 -6.77 3.61
C ILE A 77 -4.53 -8.03 3.20
N ASP A 78 -3.77 -9.02 2.71
CA ASP A 78 -4.26 -10.33 2.29
C ASP A 78 -5.39 -10.26 1.25
N ASN A 79 -5.44 -9.18 0.49
CA ASN A 79 -6.50 -8.98 -0.51
C ASN A 79 -7.90 -9.13 0.12
N SER A 80 -8.02 -8.83 1.41
CA SER A 80 -9.27 -9.01 2.16
C SER A 80 -9.69 -7.78 2.95
N ARG A 81 -8.77 -6.87 3.24
CA ARG A 81 -9.09 -5.64 3.97
C ARG A 81 -8.20 -4.50 3.51
N CYS A 82 -8.68 -3.29 3.71
CA CYS A 82 -7.93 -2.08 3.40
C CYS A 82 -7.99 -1.12 4.58
N ILE A 83 -6.82 -0.61 4.97
CA ILE A 83 -6.73 0.45 5.97
C ILE A 83 -6.44 1.73 5.22
N VAL A 84 -7.33 2.72 5.34
CA VAL A 84 -7.23 4.00 4.65
C VAL A 84 -6.66 5.03 5.62
N GLY A 85 -5.63 5.74 5.19
CA GLY A 85 -4.96 6.72 6.03
C GLY A 85 -3.96 6.07 6.97
N PHE A 86 -3.23 6.90 7.70
CA PHE A 86 -2.30 6.40 8.70
C PHE A 86 -3.04 6.16 10.01
N ASP A 87 -3.21 4.90 10.37
CA ASP A 87 -3.84 4.50 11.62
C ASP A 87 -2.97 3.44 12.25
N GLU A 88 -2.08 3.88 13.11
CA GLU A 88 -1.09 3.00 13.73
C GLU A 88 -1.73 1.85 14.48
N LYS A 89 -2.79 2.11 15.23
CA LYS A 89 -3.46 1.08 16.01
C LYS A 89 -4.03 -0.01 15.11
N LYS A 90 -4.76 0.38 14.05
CA LYS A 90 -5.33 -0.57 13.12
C LYS A 90 -4.27 -1.37 12.38
N ILE A 91 -3.19 -0.71 12.00
CA ILE A 91 -2.09 -1.36 11.30
C ILE A 91 -1.44 -2.40 12.21
N ARG A 92 -1.15 -2.05 13.46
CA ARG A 92 -0.56 -2.97 14.41
C ARG A 92 -1.47 -4.16 14.72
N GLU A 93 -2.77 -3.91 14.85
CA GLU A 93 -3.74 -4.98 15.10
C GLU A 93 -3.86 -5.93 13.92
N ALA A 94 -3.78 -5.41 12.69
CA ALA A 94 -3.92 -6.22 11.49
C ALA A 94 -2.66 -7.04 11.17
N ILE A 95 -1.50 -6.51 11.48
CA ILE A 95 -0.21 -7.09 11.06
C ILE A 95 0.58 -7.66 12.25
N GLY A 96 0.54 -6.95 13.33
CA GLY A 96 1.24 -7.33 14.54
C GLY A 96 0.57 -8.48 15.25
#